data_037992759bdb1229e101ffa689d83c3e
#
_entry.id   037992759bdb1229e101ffa689d83c3e
#
_cell.length_a   1.000
_cell.length_b   1.000
_cell.length_c   1.000
_cell.angle_alpha   90.00
_cell.angle_beta   90.00
_cell.angle_gamma   90.00
#
_symmetry.space_group_name_H-M   'P 1'
#
loop_
_entity.id
_entity.type
_entity.pdbx_description
1 polymer ?
#
loop_
_entity_poly.entity_id
_entity_poly.type
_entity_poly.pdbx_seq_one_letter_code
_entity_poly.pdbx_strand_id
1 'polypeptide(L)'
;MAGQDDFRLNDLFQELKSAPTMGHAAGIEVQIWRLWSLSNDPAVDRILAGGTAAMNHGGFDAALASFNTVIEMRPDFAEGWNKRATLYYLTGDYERSIADVERTLALEPRHFGALSGLGLITMALARHGDALAAFEAALALHPNMPNAKRMVKRLRELQDKSTI
;
A
#
# COMPACT_ATOMS: atom_id res chain seq x y z
N MET A 1 1.21 2.99 21.25
CA MET A 1 1.47 3.51 19.89
C MET A 1 0.69 2.62 18.92
N ALA A 2 0.22 3.14 17.82
CA ALA A 2 -0.53 2.40 16.81
C ALA A 2 -0.21 2.92 15.44
N GLY A 3 -0.79 2.30 14.41
CA GLY A 3 -0.46 2.62 13.04
C GLY A 3 1.00 2.30 12.72
N GLN A 4 1.59 3.13 11.89
CA GLN A 4 2.99 2.99 11.47
C GLN A 4 4.01 3.16 12.60
N ASP A 5 3.62 3.74 13.74
CA ASP A 5 4.52 3.98 14.89
C ASP A 5 4.53 2.84 15.91
N ASP A 6 3.84 1.74 15.64
CA ASP A 6 3.79 0.59 16.53
C ASP A 6 5.14 -0.14 16.55
N PHE A 7 5.76 -0.25 17.72
CA PHE A 7 7.10 -0.85 17.85
C PHE A 7 7.16 -2.33 17.42
N ARG A 8 6.03 -3.05 17.49
CA ARG A 8 5.93 -4.46 17.06
C ARG A 8 6.20 -4.63 15.56
N LEU A 9 6.01 -3.58 14.77
CA LEU A 9 6.32 -3.61 13.33
C LEU A 9 7.79 -3.93 13.06
N ASN A 10 8.71 -3.52 13.91
CA ASN A 10 10.15 -3.78 13.70
C ASN A 10 10.45 -5.28 13.66
N ASP A 11 9.92 -6.03 14.63
CA ASP A 11 10.10 -7.48 14.69
C ASP A 11 9.34 -8.17 13.55
N LEU A 12 8.10 -7.76 13.29
CA LEU A 12 7.29 -8.32 12.20
C LEU A 12 7.93 -8.12 10.82
N PHE A 13 8.58 -6.98 10.56
CA PHE A 13 9.30 -6.77 9.30
C PHE A 13 10.56 -7.63 9.20
N GLN A 14 11.28 -7.89 10.29
CA GLN A 14 12.39 -8.82 10.29
C GLN A 14 11.93 -10.26 10.01
N GLU A 15 10.85 -10.70 10.67
CA GLU A 15 10.25 -12.00 10.44
C GLU A 15 9.71 -12.13 9.01
N LEU A 16 9.04 -11.09 8.47
CA LEU A 16 8.52 -11.07 7.12
C LEU A 16 9.62 -11.28 6.08
N LYS A 17 10.75 -10.60 6.28
CA LYS A 17 11.91 -10.68 5.39
C LYS A 17 12.55 -12.07 5.36
N SER A 18 12.55 -12.77 6.49
CA SER A 18 13.13 -14.11 6.65
C SER A 18 12.11 -15.25 6.60
N ALA A 19 10.84 -14.96 6.31
CA ALA A 19 9.78 -15.96 6.32
C ALA A 19 10.09 -17.13 5.35
N PRO A 20 10.14 -18.38 5.85
CA PRO A 20 10.60 -19.52 5.05
C PRO A 20 9.60 -19.96 3.99
N THR A 21 8.32 -19.61 4.14
CA THR A 21 7.24 -19.98 3.24
C THR A 21 6.28 -18.84 2.99
N MET A 22 5.53 -18.91 1.89
CA MET A 22 4.46 -17.94 1.59
C MET A 22 3.36 -17.95 2.66
N GLY A 23 3.02 -19.11 3.21
CA GLY A 23 2.00 -19.21 4.26
C GLY A 23 2.44 -18.53 5.55
N HIS A 24 3.70 -18.68 5.93
CA HIS A 24 4.27 -17.97 7.09
C HIS A 24 4.28 -16.46 6.86
N ALA A 25 4.76 -16.02 5.70
CA ALA A 25 4.75 -14.61 5.31
C ALA A 25 3.35 -14.01 5.32
N ALA A 26 2.34 -14.72 4.83
CA ALA A 26 0.95 -14.26 4.84
C ALA A 26 0.41 -14.03 6.25
N GLY A 27 0.76 -14.89 7.20
CA GLY A 27 0.38 -14.71 8.61
C GLY A 27 1.00 -13.46 9.23
N ILE A 28 2.25 -13.17 8.92
CA ILE A 28 2.94 -11.94 9.38
C ILE A 28 2.34 -10.71 8.69
N GLU A 29 2.10 -10.78 7.39
CA GLU A 29 1.48 -9.71 6.61
C GLU A 29 0.14 -9.28 7.22
N VAL A 30 -0.72 -10.21 7.59
CA VAL A 30 -2.01 -9.93 8.26
C VAL A 30 -1.80 -9.15 9.56
N GLN A 31 -0.78 -9.50 10.36
CA GLN A 31 -0.47 -8.77 11.59
C GLN A 31 0.00 -7.34 11.32
N ILE A 32 0.84 -7.14 10.31
CA ILE A 32 1.31 -5.81 9.90
C ILE A 32 0.12 -4.94 9.46
N TRP A 33 -0.74 -5.45 8.58
CA TRP A 33 -1.93 -4.74 8.12
C TRP A 33 -2.87 -4.37 9.27
N ARG A 34 -3.05 -5.28 10.23
CA ARG A 34 -3.86 -5.02 11.42
C ARG A 34 -3.30 -3.85 12.23
N LEU A 35 -1.98 -3.81 12.44
CA LEU A 35 -1.35 -2.71 13.17
C LEU A 35 -1.46 -1.39 12.41
N TRP A 36 -1.19 -1.39 11.10
CA TRP A 36 -1.33 -0.20 10.27
C TRP A 36 -2.75 0.36 10.22
N SER A 37 -3.76 -0.48 10.38
CA SER A 37 -5.18 -0.06 10.35
C SER A 37 -5.69 0.53 11.66
N LEU A 38 -4.86 0.65 12.69
CA LEU A 38 -5.22 1.20 14.01
C LEU A 38 -4.58 2.58 14.20
N SER A 39 -5.40 3.58 14.44
CA SER A 39 -4.96 4.98 14.62
C SER A 39 -4.77 5.39 16.08
N ASN A 40 -5.10 4.56 17.07
CA ASN A 40 -5.34 4.87 18.48
C ASN A 40 -6.58 5.76 18.75
N ASP A 41 -7.39 5.99 17.75
CA ASP A 41 -8.67 6.67 17.89
C ASP A 41 -9.80 5.77 17.34
N PRO A 42 -10.65 5.22 18.21
CA PRO A 42 -11.74 4.33 17.78
C PRO A 42 -12.74 4.99 16.83
N ALA A 43 -12.86 6.31 16.84
CA ALA A 43 -13.71 7.03 15.89
C ALA A 43 -13.09 7.02 14.48
N VAL A 44 -11.80 7.34 14.39
CA VAL A 44 -11.04 7.29 13.13
C VAL A 44 -11.02 5.87 12.57
N ASP A 45 -10.77 4.87 13.41
CA ASP A 45 -10.74 3.45 13.00
C ASP A 45 -12.09 3.01 12.41
N ARG A 46 -13.21 3.42 13.01
CA ARG A 46 -14.56 3.13 12.48
C ARG A 46 -14.82 3.82 11.15
N ILE A 47 -14.40 5.07 10.99
CA ILE A 47 -14.57 5.82 9.74
C ILE A 47 -13.74 5.17 8.63
N LEU A 48 -12.48 4.80 8.91
CA LEU A 48 -11.61 4.10 7.97
C LEU A 48 -12.22 2.77 7.53
N ALA A 49 -12.71 1.97 8.47
CA ALA A 49 -13.35 0.69 8.17
C ALA A 49 -14.62 0.87 7.34
N GLY A 50 -15.47 1.87 7.65
CA GLY A 50 -16.67 2.21 6.88
C GLY A 50 -16.35 2.64 5.45
N GLY A 51 -15.35 3.51 5.29
CA GLY A 51 -14.87 3.93 3.97
C GLY A 51 -14.30 2.76 3.16
N THR A 52 -13.55 1.87 3.80
CA THR A 52 -13.01 0.67 3.17
C THR A 52 -14.14 -0.27 2.71
N ALA A 53 -15.15 -0.48 3.53
CA ALA A 53 -16.32 -1.26 3.15
C ALA A 53 -17.09 -0.63 1.98
N ALA A 54 -17.32 0.69 2.02
CA ALA A 54 -17.94 1.43 0.92
C ALA A 54 -17.16 1.27 -0.39
N MET A 55 -15.84 1.43 -0.36
CA MET A 55 -14.95 1.25 -1.52
C MET A 55 -15.07 -0.17 -2.11
N ASN A 56 -15.07 -1.19 -1.27
CA ASN A 56 -15.18 -2.60 -1.68
C ASN A 56 -16.53 -2.94 -2.33
N HIS A 57 -17.58 -2.17 -2.01
CA HIS A 57 -18.91 -2.30 -2.61
C HIS A 57 -19.18 -1.30 -3.75
N GLY A 58 -18.16 -0.56 -4.21
CA GLY A 58 -18.28 0.40 -5.30
C GLY A 58 -18.90 1.75 -4.91
N GLY A 59 -19.12 2.00 -3.63
CA GLY A 59 -19.59 3.29 -3.10
C GLY A 59 -18.47 4.33 -3.00
N PHE A 60 -17.89 4.72 -4.13
CA PHE A 60 -16.66 5.51 -4.19
C PHE A 60 -16.79 6.92 -3.59
N ASP A 61 -17.95 7.57 -3.76
CA ASP A 61 -18.20 8.89 -3.16
C ASP A 61 -18.23 8.83 -1.63
N ALA A 62 -18.91 7.84 -1.08
CA ALA A 62 -18.94 7.61 0.37
C ALA A 62 -17.57 7.22 0.93
N ALA A 63 -16.83 6.40 0.19
CA ALA A 63 -15.45 6.05 0.55
C ALA A 63 -14.53 7.27 0.56
N LEU A 64 -14.62 8.13 -0.46
CA LEU A 64 -13.82 9.36 -0.55
C LEU A 64 -14.12 10.31 0.62
N ALA A 65 -15.40 10.52 0.93
CA ALA A 65 -15.79 11.34 2.07
C ALA A 65 -15.22 10.80 3.39
N SER A 66 -15.29 9.47 3.59
CA SER A 66 -14.75 8.82 4.79
C SER A 66 -13.22 8.99 4.89
N PHE A 67 -12.48 8.74 3.80
CA PHE A 67 -11.01 8.87 3.82
C PHE A 67 -10.55 10.32 3.96
N ASN A 68 -11.28 11.29 3.39
CA ASN A 68 -11.01 12.70 3.63
C ASN A 68 -11.18 13.05 5.11
N THR A 69 -12.25 12.58 5.75
CA THR A 69 -12.47 12.78 7.19
C THR A 69 -11.35 12.15 8.03
N VAL A 70 -10.91 10.93 7.70
CA VAL A 70 -9.78 10.30 8.39
C VAL A 70 -8.52 11.15 8.29
N ILE A 71 -8.20 11.66 7.11
CA ILE A 71 -7.01 12.48 6.87
C ILE A 71 -7.11 13.84 7.58
N GLU A 72 -8.28 14.45 7.62
CA GLU A 72 -8.53 15.70 8.37
C GLU A 72 -8.35 15.50 9.88
N MET A 73 -8.85 14.40 10.43
CA MET A 73 -8.73 14.08 11.85
C MET A 73 -7.32 13.64 12.24
N ARG A 74 -6.63 12.89 11.37
CA ARG A 74 -5.31 12.31 11.62
C ARG A 74 -4.43 12.38 10.37
N PRO A 75 -3.91 13.58 10.04
CA PRO A 75 -3.02 13.77 8.88
C PRO A 75 -1.66 13.05 9.02
N ASP A 76 -1.33 12.59 10.21
CA ASP A 76 -0.15 11.78 10.55
C ASP A 76 -0.40 10.27 10.45
N PHE A 77 -1.60 9.84 10.06
CA PHE A 77 -1.96 8.42 9.98
C PHE A 77 -1.79 7.90 8.54
N ALA A 78 -0.74 7.12 8.30
CA ALA A 78 -0.34 6.65 6.97
C ALA A 78 -1.44 5.89 6.22
N GLU A 79 -2.19 5.03 6.92
CA GLU A 79 -3.21 4.19 6.28
C GLU A 79 -4.40 5.00 5.75
N GLY A 80 -4.71 6.16 6.32
CA GLY A 80 -5.71 7.08 5.76
C GLY A 80 -5.37 7.52 4.34
N TRP A 81 -4.13 7.93 4.14
CA TRP A 81 -3.61 8.31 2.82
C TRP A 81 -3.54 7.11 1.87
N ASN A 82 -3.05 5.97 2.33
CA ASN A 82 -2.99 4.74 1.53
C ASN A 82 -4.36 4.28 1.02
N LYS A 83 -5.40 4.34 1.84
CA LYS A 83 -6.77 3.99 1.43
C LYS A 83 -7.32 4.96 0.39
N ARG A 84 -7.08 6.26 0.54
CA ARG A 84 -7.50 7.24 -0.46
C ARG A 84 -6.71 7.09 -1.76
N ALA A 85 -5.41 6.80 -1.70
CA ALA A 85 -4.61 6.47 -2.88
C ALA A 85 -5.19 5.28 -3.65
N THR A 86 -5.57 4.21 -2.94
CA THR A 86 -6.21 3.04 -3.54
C THR A 86 -7.53 3.42 -4.24
N LEU A 87 -8.35 4.26 -3.61
CA LEU A 87 -9.59 4.75 -4.20
C LEU A 87 -9.33 5.56 -5.48
N TYR A 88 -8.37 6.49 -5.45
CA TYR A 88 -8.00 7.27 -6.64
C TYR A 88 -7.47 6.38 -7.77
N TYR A 89 -6.70 5.34 -7.47
CA TYR A 89 -6.29 4.35 -8.46
C TYR A 89 -7.50 3.66 -9.11
N LEU A 90 -8.47 3.21 -8.31
CA LEU A 90 -9.68 2.54 -8.81
C LEU A 90 -10.56 3.45 -9.66
N THR A 91 -10.56 4.75 -9.41
CA THR A 91 -11.32 5.75 -10.18
C THR A 91 -10.53 6.35 -11.34
N GLY A 92 -9.28 5.94 -11.54
CA GLY A 92 -8.41 6.40 -12.64
C GLY A 92 -7.77 7.76 -12.42
N ASP A 93 -7.86 8.33 -11.21
CA ASP A 93 -7.19 9.58 -10.84
C ASP A 93 -5.75 9.28 -10.37
N TYR A 94 -4.90 8.94 -11.32
CA TYR A 94 -3.56 8.47 -11.03
C TYR A 94 -2.65 9.54 -10.42
N GLU A 95 -2.83 10.81 -10.76
CA GLU A 95 -2.04 11.91 -10.21
C GLU A 95 -2.29 12.08 -8.71
N ARG A 96 -3.57 12.11 -8.29
CA ARG A 96 -3.91 12.18 -6.87
C ARG A 96 -3.52 10.90 -6.14
N SER A 97 -3.62 9.75 -6.81
CA SER A 97 -3.18 8.49 -6.24
C SER A 97 -1.68 8.50 -5.91
N ILE A 98 -0.84 8.98 -6.82
CA ILE A 98 0.61 9.12 -6.60
C ILE A 98 0.89 10.07 -5.42
N ALA A 99 0.26 11.23 -5.38
CA ALA A 99 0.45 12.19 -4.29
C ALA A 99 0.13 11.59 -2.91
N ASP A 100 -0.95 10.81 -2.80
CA ASP A 100 -1.32 10.13 -1.56
C ASP A 100 -0.38 8.97 -1.22
N VAL A 101 0.13 8.24 -2.22
CA VAL A 101 1.19 7.23 -2.01
C VAL A 101 2.47 7.88 -1.48
N GLU A 102 2.89 8.99 -2.05
CA GLU A 102 4.07 9.73 -1.58
C GLU A 102 3.90 10.16 -0.11
N ARG A 103 2.69 10.62 0.24
CA ARG A 103 2.40 10.97 1.63
C ARG A 103 2.42 9.75 2.55
N THR A 104 1.87 8.63 2.10
CA THR A 104 1.93 7.36 2.84
C THR A 104 3.37 6.93 3.10
N LEU A 105 4.22 6.97 2.08
CA LEU A 105 5.63 6.56 2.18
C LEU A 105 6.49 7.54 2.98
N ALA A 106 6.12 8.83 3.03
CA ALA A 106 6.76 9.79 3.91
C ALA A 106 6.48 9.49 5.39
N LEU A 107 5.30 8.96 5.71
CA LEU A 107 4.90 8.57 7.08
C LEU A 107 5.38 7.15 7.45
N GLU A 108 5.33 6.20 6.51
CA GLU A 108 5.81 4.83 6.69
C GLU A 108 6.57 4.37 5.44
N PRO A 109 7.89 4.54 5.41
CA PRO A 109 8.72 4.13 4.27
C PRO A 109 8.70 2.63 3.96
N ARG A 110 8.29 1.80 4.93
CA ARG A 110 8.18 0.33 4.81
C ARG A 110 6.81 -0.13 4.33
N HIS A 111 5.95 0.79 3.87
CA HIS A 111 4.60 0.45 3.46
C HIS A 111 4.60 -0.28 2.11
N PHE A 112 4.85 -1.59 2.13
CA PHE A 112 4.94 -2.42 0.92
C PHE A 112 3.67 -2.42 0.07
N GLY A 113 2.49 -2.21 0.68
CA GLY A 113 1.23 -2.04 -0.03
C GLY A 113 1.20 -0.76 -0.86
N ALA A 114 1.66 0.37 -0.30
CA ALA A 114 1.76 1.64 -1.02
C ALA A 114 2.79 1.57 -2.15
N LEU A 115 3.96 0.93 -1.92
CA LEU A 115 4.96 0.69 -2.97
C LEU A 115 4.41 -0.18 -4.10
N SER A 116 3.69 -1.24 -3.77
CA SER A 116 3.03 -2.09 -4.77
C SER A 116 1.95 -1.32 -5.53
N GLY A 117 1.18 -0.48 -4.84
CA GLY A 117 0.21 0.44 -5.44
C GLY A 117 0.86 1.41 -6.42
N LEU A 118 2.00 2.02 -6.04
CA LEU A 118 2.78 2.87 -6.93
C LEU A 118 3.20 2.13 -8.21
N GLY A 119 3.62 0.87 -8.07
CA GLY A 119 3.94 0.01 -9.20
C GLY A 119 2.75 -0.17 -10.14
N LEU A 120 1.55 -0.39 -9.61
CA LEU A 120 0.33 -0.53 -10.42
C LEU A 120 -0.06 0.78 -11.12
N ILE A 121 0.04 1.91 -10.43
CA ILE A 121 -0.28 3.23 -10.99
C ILE A 121 0.69 3.57 -12.13
N THR A 122 1.98 3.38 -11.91
CA THR A 122 3.02 3.67 -12.92
C THR A 122 2.95 2.70 -14.10
N MET A 123 2.52 1.47 -13.89
CA MET A 123 2.15 0.54 -14.97
C MET A 123 0.99 1.08 -15.81
N ALA A 124 -0.08 1.57 -15.18
CA ALA A 124 -1.23 2.14 -15.87
C ALA A 124 -0.84 3.37 -16.71
N LEU A 125 0.15 4.13 -16.27
CA LEU A 125 0.74 5.27 -16.97
C LEU A 125 1.81 4.89 -17.98
N ALA A 126 2.03 3.60 -18.25
CA ALA A 126 3.09 3.06 -19.10
C ALA A 126 4.53 3.48 -18.68
N ARG A 127 4.72 3.88 -17.44
CA ARG A 127 6.02 4.24 -16.85
C ARG A 127 6.72 2.99 -16.31
N HIS A 128 7.14 2.09 -17.21
CA HIS A 128 7.59 0.75 -16.88
C HIS A 128 8.84 0.71 -15.98
N GLY A 129 9.77 1.66 -16.16
CA GLY A 129 10.95 1.78 -15.30
C GLY A 129 10.60 2.11 -13.85
N ASP A 130 9.70 3.06 -13.65
CA ASP A 130 9.23 3.46 -12.32
C ASP A 130 8.42 2.33 -11.66
N ALA A 131 7.61 1.63 -12.45
CA ALA A 131 6.86 0.46 -11.97
C ALA A 131 7.80 -0.66 -11.49
N LEU A 132 8.85 -0.96 -12.25
CA LEU A 132 9.84 -1.96 -11.86
C LEU A 132 10.51 -1.57 -10.54
N ALA A 133 10.98 -0.33 -10.42
CA ALA A 133 11.62 0.17 -9.19
C ALA A 133 10.68 0.07 -7.98
N ALA A 134 9.40 0.42 -8.14
CA ALA A 134 8.41 0.37 -7.07
C ALA A 134 8.12 -1.08 -6.60
N PHE A 135 7.94 -2.01 -7.53
CA PHE A 135 7.74 -3.42 -7.16
C PHE A 135 8.99 -4.06 -6.56
N GLU A 136 10.18 -3.71 -7.03
CA GLU A 136 11.44 -4.18 -6.44
C GLU A 136 11.62 -3.65 -5.01
N ALA A 137 11.27 -2.39 -4.76
CA ALA A 137 11.28 -1.82 -3.43
C ALA A 137 10.28 -2.52 -2.49
N ALA A 138 9.08 -2.86 -2.97
CA ALA A 138 8.12 -3.65 -2.21
C ALA A 138 8.68 -5.05 -1.88
N LEU A 139 9.31 -5.73 -2.84
CA LEU A 139 9.92 -7.05 -2.64
C LEU A 139 11.13 -7.04 -1.71
N ALA A 140 11.86 -5.93 -1.62
CA ALA A 140 12.94 -5.78 -0.65
C ALA A 140 12.43 -5.81 0.81
N LEU A 141 11.20 -5.38 1.04
CA LEU A 141 10.54 -5.39 2.35
C LEU A 141 9.79 -6.70 2.60
N HIS A 142 9.09 -7.18 1.59
CA HIS A 142 8.24 -8.38 1.63
C HIS A 142 8.58 -9.32 0.45
N PRO A 143 9.62 -10.18 0.59
CA PRO A 143 10.09 -11.02 -0.50
C PRO A 143 9.05 -12.02 -1.05
N ASN A 144 8.01 -12.32 -0.29
CA ASN A 144 6.99 -13.32 -0.64
C ASN A 144 5.68 -12.72 -1.18
N MET A 145 5.75 -11.62 -1.95
CA MET A 145 4.59 -11.03 -2.65
C MET A 145 4.45 -11.63 -4.06
N PRO A 146 3.52 -12.59 -4.31
CA PRO A 146 3.43 -13.28 -5.59
C PRO A 146 3.13 -12.34 -6.76
N ASN A 147 2.26 -11.35 -6.53
CA ASN A 147 1.87 -10.38 -7.57
C ASN A 147 3.06 -9.50 -7.96
N ALA A 148 3.80 -8.95 -7.00
CA ALA A 148 4.97 -8.14 -7.26
C ALA A 148 6.06 -8.94 -8.00
N LYS A 149 6.30 -10.19 -7.59
CA LYS A 149 7.23 -11.09 -8.32
C LYS A 149 6.86 -11.26 -9.80
N ARG A 150 5.56 -11.49 -10.08
CA ARG A 150 5.08 -11.63 -11.47
C ARG A 150 5.26 -10.33 -12.25
N MET A 151 4.98 -9.18 -11.62
CA MET A 151 5.14 -7.89 -12.29
C MET A 151 6.60 -7.57 -12.58
N VAL A 152 7.51 -7.80 -11.65
CA VAL A 152 8.96 -7.63 -11.87
C VAL A 152 9.44 -8.50 -13.02
N LYS A 153 9.08 -9.79 -13.03
CA LYS A 153 9.43 -10.69 -14.14
C LYS A 153 8.95 -10.16 -15.49
N ARG A 154 7.67 -9.78 -15.57
CA ARG A 154 7.07 -9.25 -16.82
C ARG A 154 7.75 -7.96 -17.29
N LEU A 155 8.03 -7.04 -16.37
CA LEU A 155 8.65 -5.76 -16.69
C LEU A 155 10.09 -5.93 -17.20
N ARG A 156 10.87 -6.82 -16.59
CA ARG A 156 12.22 -7.16 -17.07
C ARG A 156 12.20 -7.76 -18.47
N GLU A 157 11.26 -8.70 -18.75
CA GLU A 157 11.09 -9.27 -20.08
C GLU A 157 10.71 -8.21 -21.15
N LEU A 158 9.97 -7.16 -20.76
CA LEU A 158 9.65 -6.04 -21.65
C LEU A 158 10.88 -5.15 -21.93
N GLN A 159 11.71 -4.90 -20.92
CA GLN A 159 12.95 -4.13 -21.09
C GLN A 159 13.93 -4.85 -22.02
N ASP A 160 14.12 -6.15 -21.84
CA ASP A 160 15.03 -6.95 -22.66
C ASP A 160 14.63 -6.91 -24.15
N LYS A 161 13.31 -6.96 -24.44
CA LYS A 161 12.79 -6.87 -25.82
C LYS A 161 12.92 -5.48 -26.43
N SER A 162 13.00 -4.43 -25.63
CA SER A 162 13.13 -3.05 -26.12
C SER A 162 14.59 -2.67 -26.44
N THR A 163 15.54 -3.53 -26.07
CA THR A 163 16.98 -3.29 -26.24
C THR A 163 17.55 -3.99 -27.49
N ILE A 164 16.71 -4.73 -28.24
CA ILE A 164 17.03 -5.41 -29.52
C ILE A 164 16.48 -4.62 -30.69
#